data_188d0c65253f8a393decd930ee74040f
#
_entry.id   188d0c65253f8a393decd930ee74040f
#
_cell.length_a   1.000
_cell.length_b   1.000
_cell.length_c   1.000
_cell.angle_alpha   90.00
_cell.angle_beta   90.00
_cell.angle_gamma   90.00
#
_symmetry.space_group_name_H-M   'P 1'
#
loop_
_entity.id
_entity.type
_entity.pdbx_description
1 polymer ?
#
loop_
_entity_poly.entity_id
_entity_poly.type
_entity_poly.pdbx_seq_one_letter_code
_entity_poly.pdbx_strand_id
1 'polypeptide(L)'
;MQEMNSVNTSNTQDFNDTNIGLLIHLKTDEDDVRPVYISGNFNNWRTQDKEFMMEKIGNNSYQFEFSKDFNYPKELLYKFTKGDWSEVEIDAHGNRTENRSTKKHSGIQNEFVARWRKNWLPFKQSFLPQVLLISDKFEIPQLNKTRKIWALLPHDYDKSSESYPVMYLQDAQNLFNENAKYGNWEIDKKLAVMSEYKIGKIIVIAIEHAEQDRIKEYNVGKTILGKGQGKKYIKFLTETLKPYVDSNFRTKKEREFTGIGGSSMGALVSIFSGLLYPEVYGKLMIFSPSLWVVPTLKMDSDSTVPNDTKIYLYAGGDESATMIEHVRLFKKNMIATEFVKDKMKINLSINMQGKHSETYWSDEFPKAIEWLFFNSKE
;
A
#
# COMPACT_ATOMS: atom_id res chain seq x y z
N MET A 1 59.70 -7.51 -31.85
CA MET A 1 60.16 -6.70 -30.73
C MET A 1 58.93 -6.17 -30.03
N GLN A 2 58.80 -6.65 -28.79
CA GLN A 2 58.17 -6.02 -27.62
C GLN A 2 56.69 -5.75 -27.66
N GLU A 3 55.90 -6.02 -26.67
CA GLU A 3 55.92 -6.88 -25.45
C GLU A 3 54.48 -6.91 -24.95
N MET A 4 54.09 -8.06 -24.56
CA MET A 4 52.79 -8.26 -23.87
C MET A 4 52.86 -7.62 -22.50
N ASN A 5 51.82 -6.89 -22.10
CA ASN A 5 51.55 -6.60 -20.71
C ASN A 5 50.21 -7.20 -20.31
N SER A 6 50.32 -8.15 -19.42
CA SER A 6 49.29 -8.87 -18.71
C SER A 6 48.50 -7.95 -17.78
N VAL A 7 47.19 -7.94 -17.93
CA VAL A 7 46.28 -7.33 -16.92
C VAL A 7 45.92 -8.39 -15.90
N ASN A 8 46.26 -8.08 -14.66
CA ASN A 8 45.93 -8.83 -13.45
C ASN A 8 44.45 -9.13 -13.31
N THR A 9 44.13 -10.40 -13.29
CA THR A 9 42.88 -10.92 -12.73
C THR A 9 42.90 -10.74 -11.22
N SER A 10 42.04 -9.85 -10.74
CA SER A 10 41.74 -9.71 -9.31
C SER A 10 41.10 -10.99 -8.78
N ASN A 11 41.81 -11.68 -7.90
CA ASN A 11 41.32 -12.78 -7.09
C ASN A 11 40.12 -12.31 -6.24
N THR A 12 38.93 -12.72 -6.62
CA THR A 12 37.82 -12.87 -5.67
C THR A 12 38.14 -14.11 -4.83
N GLN A 13 38.68 -13.90 -3.63
CA GLN A 13 38.73 -14.92 -2.61
C GLN A 13 37.30 -15.30 -2.25
N ASP A 14 36.84 -16.44 -2.73
CA ASP A 14 35.72 -17.17 -2.13
C ASP A 14 36.15 -17.57 -0.73
N PHE A 15 35.72 -16.83 0.27
CA PHE A 15 35.76 -17.25 1.67
C PHE A 15 34.75 -18.39 1.85
N ASN A 16 35.15 -19.60 1.52
CA ASN A 16 34.53 -20.83 2.00
C ASN A 16 34.89 -20.97 3.49
N ASP A 17 34.24 -20.19 4.32
CA ASP A 17 34.43 -20.25 5.78
C ASP A 17 33.48 -21.31 6.37
N THR A 18 33.86 -22.59 6.23
CA THR A 18 33.14 -23.76 6.78
C THR A 18 33.21 -23.83 8.31
N ASN A 19 33.77 -22.80 8.95
CA ASN A 19 34.08 -22.82 10.37
C ASN A 19 33.24 -21.88 11.23
N ILE A 20 32.31 -21.10 10.66
CA ILE A 20 31.46 -20.13 11.35
C ILE A 20 30.05 -20.71 11.51
N GLY A 21 29.40 -20.45 12.66
CA GLY A 21 27.99 -20.70 12.85
C GLY A 21 27.13 -19.80 11.94
N LEU A 22 25.86 -19.68 12.18
CA LEU A 22 25.01 -18.76 11.44
C LEU A 22 25.25 -17.31 11.93
N LEU A 23 25.85 -16.49 11.08
CA LEU A 23 26.09 -15.07 11.35
C LEU A 23 24.98 -14.24 10.73
N ILE A 24 24.18 -13.55 11.54
CA ILE A 24 23.17 -12.60 11.08
C ILE A 24 23.78 -11.20 11.06
N HIS A 25 23.82 -10.58 9.88
CA HIS A 25 24.12 -9.18 9.70
C HIS A 25 22.83 -8.40 9.50
N LEU A 26 22.56 -7.42 10.34
CA LEU A 26 21.39 -6.56 10.26
C LEU A 26 21.82 -5.14 9.90
N LYS A 27 21.16 -4.57 8.89
CA LYS A 27 21.14 -3.13 8.62
C LYS A 27 19.79 -2.53 8.97
N THR A 28 19.78 -1.28 9.43
CA THR A 28 18.54 -0.53 9.73
C THR A 28 18.59 0.85 9.09
N ASP A 29 17.43 1.40 8.73
CA ASP A 29 17.36 2.79 8.22
C ASP A 29 17.43 3.83 9.35
N GLU A 30 16.96 3.47 10.55
CA GLU A 30 16.95 4.38 11.70
C GLU A 30 18.17 4.10 12.59
N ASP A 31 19.02 5.12 12.84
CA ASP A 31 20.03 5.04 13.88
C ASP A 31 19.39 5.29 15.25
N ASP A 32 19.50 4.29 16.10
CA ASP A 32 18.89 4.29 17.42
C ASP A 32 19.92 3.72 18.42
N VAL A 33 20.12 4.44 19.51
CA VAL A 33 21.08 4.03 20.57
C VAL A 33 20.63 2.82 21.37
N ARG A 34 19.35 2.43 21.27
CA ARG A 34 18.80 1.29 21.99
C ARG A 34 19.35 -0.02 21.42
N PRO A 35 19.61 -1.03 22.27
CA PRO A 35 20.09 -2.33 21.83
C PRO A 35 19.04 -3.01 20.91
N VAL A 36 19.51 -3.87 20.02
CA VAL A 36 18.69 -4.75 19.20
C VAL A 36 18.80 -6.17 19.74
N TYR A 37 17.68 -6.86 19.78
CA TYR A 37 17.57 -8.25 20.19
C TYR A 37 16.97 -9.09 19.09
N ILE A 38 17.37 -10.37 19.01
CA ILE A 38 16.71 -11.37 18.18
C ILE A 38 15.77 -12.17 19.08
N SER A 39 14.48 -12.13 18.76
CA SER A 39 13.44 -12.90 19.45
C SER A 39 12.88 -13.95 18.50
N GLY A 40 12.81 -15.21 18.91
CA GLY A 40 12.40 -16.28 18.02
C GLY A 40 11.96 -17.56 18.72
N ASN A 41 11.67 -18.57 17.92
CA ASN A 41 11.23 -19.90 18.41
C ASN A 41 12.29 -20.66 19.20
N PHE A 42 13.53 -20.19 19.19
CA PHE A 42 14.67 -20.74 19.92
C PHE A 42 14.80 -20.18 21.35
N ASN A 43 14.22 -19.01 21.65
CA ASN A 43 14.25 -18.40 22.99
C ASN A 43 12.84 -18.12 23.53
N ASN A 44 11.84 -18.89 23.07
CA ASN A 44 10.43 -18.73 23.44
C ASN A 44 9.92 -17.28 23.21
N TRP A 45 10.39 -16.63 22.14
CA TRP A 45 10.00 -15.29 21.74
C TRP A 45 10.25 -14.20 22.81
N ARG A 46 11.25 -14.38 23.66
CA ARG A 46 11.64 -13.36 24.66
C ARG A 46 12.32 -12.17 23.97
N THR A 47 11.80 -10.98 24.18
CA THR A 47 12.19 -9.75 23.45
C THR A 47 13.46 -9.08 24.02
N GLN A 48 13.81 -9.33 25.28
CA GLN A 48 14.94 -8.71 25.97
C GLN A 48 15.89 -9.78 26.55
N ASP A 49 16.18 -10.78 25.74
CA ASP A 49 17.08 -11.85 26.10
C ASP A 49 18.53 -11.43 25.83
N LYS A 50 19.31 -11.26 26.89
CA LYS A 50 20.71 -10.79 26.76
C LYS A 50 21.61 -11.74 25.98
N GLU A 51 21.30 -13.05 25.96
CA GLU A 51 22.03 -14.05 25.18
C GLU A 51 21.84 -13.85 23.67
N PHE A 52 20.74 -13.17 23.27
CA PHE A 52 20.40 -12.90 21.88
C PHE A 52 20.40 -11.39 21.56
N MET A 53 21.19 -10.61 22.33
CA MET A 53 21.44 -9.22 22.03
C MET A 53 22.47 -9.10 20.91
N MET A 54 22.14 -8.31 19.87
CA MET A 54 23.05 -8.07 18.76
C MET A 54 24.18 -7.11 19.14
N GLU A 55 25.37 -7.39 18.65
CA GLU A 55 26.52 -6.49 18.74
C GLU A 55 26.37 -5.37 17.70
N LYS A 56 26.54 -4.11 18.12
CA LYS A 56 26.59 -2.96 17.19
C LYS A 56 27.99 -2.86 16.58
N ILE A 57 28.10 -3.09 15.27
CA ILE A 57 29.38 -3.08 14.54
C ILE A 57 29.65 -1.79 13.76
N GLY A 58 28.66 -0.89 13.68
CA GLY A 58 28.77 0.38 12.96
C GLY A 58 27.47 1.17 13.02
N ASN A 59 27.43 2.30 12.29
CA ASN A 59 26.21 3.08 12.16
C ASN A 59 25.13 2.22 11.47
N ASN A 60 23.97 2.08 12.11
CA ASN A 60 22.85 1.31 11.59
C ASN A 60 23.18 -0.16 11.25
N SER A 61 24.27 -0.70 11.82
CA SER A 61 24.75 -2.05 11.50
C SER A 61 24.99 -2.85 12.76
N TYR A 62 24.44 -4.06 12.77
CA TYR A 62 24.49 -4.98 13.90
C TYR A 62 24.83 -6.37 13.41
N GLN A 63 25.41 -7.20 14.30
CA GLN A 63 25.67 -8.62 14.02
C GLN A 63 25.32 -9.49 15.22
N PHE A 64 25.01 -10.75 14.93
CA PHE A 64 24.82 -11.79 15.93
C PHE A 64 25.23 -13.15 15.34
N GLU A 65 26.04 -13.91 16.06
CA GLU A 65 26.47 -15.25 15.66
C GLU A 65 25.82 -16.30 16.55
N PHE A 66 25.02 -17.19 15.94
CA PHE A 66 24.63 -18.44 16.57
C PHE A 66 25.82 -19.40 16.54
N SER A 67 26.21 -19.92 17.70
CA SER A 67 27.33 -20.85 17.77
C SER A 67 27.05 -22.12 16.95
N LYS A 68 28.11 -22.85 16.55
CA LYS A 68 27.95 -24.13 15.85
C LYS A 68 27.23 -25.17 16.66
N ASP A 69 27.45 -25.17 17.98
CA ASP A 69 26.83 -26.11 18.91
C ASP A 69 25.46 -25.68 19.37
N PHE A 70 24.92 -24.61 18.76
CA PHE A 70 23.58 -24.15 19.05
C PHE A 70 22.54 -25.20 18.63
N ASN A 71 21.59 -25.50 19.51
CA ASN A 71 20.52 -26.45 19.21
C ASN A 71 19.47 -25.80 18.29
N TYR A 72 19.74 -25.85 16.99
CA TYR A 72 18.87 -25.23 15.98
C TYR A 72 17.52 -25.94 15.89
N PRO A 73 16.40 -25.21 15.92
CA PRO A 73 15.13 -25.76 15.48
C PRO A 73 15.18 -26.11 13.99
N LYS A 74 14.29 -27.00 13.52
CA LYS A 74 14.22 -27.42 12.09
C LYS A 74 14.16 -26.22 11.13
N GLU A 75 13.54 -25.14 11.57
CA GLU A 75 13.47 -23.84 10.90
C GLU A 75 13.55 -22.75 11.97
N LEU A 76 14.51 -21.85 11.83
CA LEU A 76 14.67 -20.72 12.70
C LEU A 76 13.65 -19.66 12.32
N LEU A 77 12.71 -19.35 13.22
CA LEU A 77 11.74 -18.26 13.06
C LEU A 77 12.08 -17.15 14.03
N TYR A 78 12.17 -15.92 13.55
CA TYR A 78 12.61 -14.79 14.39
C TYR A 78 12.08 -13.43 13.93
N LYS A 79 12.22 -12.47 14.83
CA LYS A 79 12.04 -11.02 14.60
C LYS A 79 13.11 -10.24 15.34
N PHE A 80 13.28 -8.99 14.92
CA PHE A 80 14.12 -8.04 15.63
C PHE A 80 13.26 -7.12 16.51
N THR A 81 13.75 -6.81 17.71
CA THR A 81 13.08 -5.91 18.66
C THR A 81 14.09 -4.96 19.29
N LYS A 82 13.59 -3.84 19.85
CA LYS A 82 14.37 -2.93 20.69
C LYS A 82 14.18 -3.23 22.19
N GLY A 83 13.86 -4.50 22.52
CA GLY A 83 13.71 -4.99 23.88
C GLY A 83 12.28 -5.23 24.32
N ASP A 84 11.28 -4.83 23.53
CA ASP A 84 9.87 -5.07 23.79
C ASP A 84 9.06 -5.25 22.48
N TRP A 85 7.93 -5.96 22.53
CA TRP A 85 7.03 -6.11 21.37
C TRP A 85 6.37 -4.81 20.94
N SER A 86 6.26 -3.83 21.84
CA SER A 86 5.83 -2.47 21.49
C SER A 86 6.83 -1.73 20.60
N GLU A 87 8.04 -2.28 20.46
CA GLU A 87 9.16 -1.71 19.71
C GLU A 87 9.75 -2.71 18.70
N VAL A 88 8.90 -3.58 18.17
CA VAL A 88 9.25 -4.58 17.16
C VAL A 88 9.45 -3.94 15.78
N GLU A 89 10.21 -4.61 14.93
CA GLU A 89 10.40 -4.25 13.53
C GLU A 89 9.08 -4.14 12.75
N ILE A 90 9.03 -3.18 11.84
CA ILE A 90 7.94 -2.95 10.89
C ILE A 90 8.51 -2.62 9.50
N ASP A 91 7.68 -2.70 8.47
CA ASP A 91 8.09 -2.33 7.12
C ASP A 91 8.21 -0.79 6.93
N ALA A 92 8.62 -0.36 5.75
CA ALA A 92 8.79 1.06 5.41
C ALA A 92 7.49 1.86 5.48
N HIS A 93 6.34 1.19 5.41
CA HIS A 93 5.01 1.79 5.46
C HIS A 93 4.34 1.67 6.83
N GLY A 94 5.07 1.17 7.84
CA GLY A 94 4.54 1.00 9.21
C GLY A 94 3.69 -0.25 9.41
N ASN A 95 3.66 -1.16 8.44
CA ASN A 95 2.92 -2.41 8.56
C ASN A 95 3.70 -3.44 9.37
N ARG A 96 2.97 -4.41 9.91
CA ARG A 96 3.59 -5.59 10.52
C ARG A 96 4.32 -6.40 9.46
N THR A 97 5.49 -6.89 9.81
CA THR A 97 6.23 -7.85 8.99
C THR A 97 5.86 -9.28 9.41
N GLU A 98 5.98 -10.23 8.49
CA GLU A 98 5.95 -11.65 8.83
C GLU A 98 7.17 -12.06 9.65
N ASN A 99 7.12 -13.21 10.31
CA ASN A 99 8.31 -13.77 10.95
C ASN A 99 9.36 -14.06 9.89
N ARG A 100 10.59 -13.64 10.13
CA ARG A 100 11.73 -14.04 9.32
C ARG A 100 11.97 -15.53 9.51
N SER A 101 12.45 -16.21 8.47
CA SER A 101 12.76 -17.63 8.57
C SER A 101 14.05 -17.98 7.85
N THR A 102 14.77 -18.95 8.39
CA THR A 102 15.92 -19.58 7.73
C THR A 102 16.08 -21.03 8.17
N LYS A 103 16.50 -21.86 7.20
CA LYS A 103 16.92 -23.25 7.44
C LYS A 103 18.44 -23.40 7.42
N LYS A 104 19.17 -22.30 7.28
CA LYS A 104 20.64 -22.27 7.33
C LYS A 104 21.09 -22.40 8.79
N HIS A 105 22.10 -23.19 9.02
CA HIS A 105 22.75 -23.37 10.31
C HIS A 105 24.21 -22.88 10.31
N SER A 106 24.67 -22.32 9.20
CA SER A 106 26.01 -21.73 9.04
C SER A 106 26.02 -20.70 7.92
N GLY A 107 27.09 -19.91 7.89
CA GLY A 107 27.29 -18.84 6.88
C GLY A 107 26.62 -17.54 7.26
N ILE A 108 26.54 -16.60 6.31
CA ILE A 108 26.05 -15.25 6.53
C ILE A 108 24.59 -15.12 6.06
N GLN A 109 23.76 -14.51 6.90
CA GLN A 109 22.39 -14.09 6.61
C GLN A 109 22.31 -12.57 6.72
N ASN A 110 22.10 -11.89 5.60
CA ASN A 110 21.94 -10.45 5.58
C ASN A 110 20.45 -10.08 5.74
N GLU A 111 20.20 -9.18 6.69
CA GLU A 111 18.88 -8.74 7.07
C GLU A 111 18.76 -7.22 7.02
N PHE A 112 17.53 -6.74 6.84
CA PHE A 112 17.25 -5.31 6.84
C PHE A 112 15.96 -5.01 7.60
N VAL A 113 15.98 -3.98 8.44
CA VAL A 113 14.82 -3.43 9.14
C VAL A 113 14.62 -1.98 8.73
N ALA A 114 13.51 -1.70 8.08
CA ALA A 114 13.20 -0.35 7.63
C ALA A 114 12.86 0.57 8.80
N ARG A 115 12.02 0.09 9.74
CA ARG A 115 11.50 0.92 10.83
C ARG A 115 11.21 0.11 12.08
N TRP A 116 11.02 0.83 13.20
CA TRP A 116 10.66 0.28 14.50
C TRP A 116 9.35 0.88 14.99
N ARG A 117 8.51 0.08 15.62
CA ARG A 117 7.42 0.62 16.44
C ARG A 117 7.98 1.49 17.56
N LYS A 118 7.19 2.44 17.99
CA LYS A 118 7.47 3.30 19.14
C LYS A 118 6.27 3.25 20.06
N ASN A 119 6.36 2.47 21.15
CA ASN A 119 5.27 2.28 22.10
C ASN A 119 3.95 1.82 21.43
N TRP A 120 4.02 0.69 20.69
CA TRP A 120 2.94 0.06 19.93
C TRP A 120 2.48 0.80 18.66
N LEU A 121 2.86 2.06 18.50
CA LEU A 121 2.45 2.86 17.34
C LEU A 121 3.55 2.89 16.27
N PRO A 122 3.20 2.78 14.99
CA PRO A 122 4.13 2.94 13.88
C PRO A 122 4.40 4.41 13.53
N PHE A 123 3.78 5.38 14.23
CA PHE A 123 3.85 6.82 13.97
C PHE A 123 3.69 7.64 15.25
N LYS A 124 4.09 8.91 15.20
CA LYS A 124 3.79 9.89 16.26
C LYS A 124 2.38 10.47 16.05
N GLN A 125 1.59 10.57 17.12
CA GLN A 125 0.20 11.07 17.08
C GLN A 125 0.07 12.48 16.48
N SER A 126 1.12 13.32 16.58
CA SER A 126 1.14 14.67 15.99
C SER A 126 1.07 14.68 14.47
N PHE A 127 1.26 13.53 13.81
CA PHE A 127 1.15 13.38 12.35
C PHE A 127 -0.21 12.86 11.87
N LEU A 128 -1.15 12.57 12.81
CA LEU A 128 -2.50 12.18 12.41
C LEU A 128 -3.15 13.26 11.55
N PRO A 129 -3.83 12.88 10.44
CA PRO A 129 -4.53 13.83 9.60
C PRO A 129 -5.69 14.49 10.36
N GLN A 130 -6.08 15.67 9.91
CA GLN A 130 -7.31 16.31 10.37
C GLN A 130 -8.49 15.64 9.67
N VAL A 131 -9.39 15.01 10.42
CA VAL A 131 -10.60 14.38 9.89
C VAL A 131 -11.76 15.36 9.98
N LEU A 132 -12.25 15.81 8.82
CA LEU A 132 -13.30 16.81 8.69
C LEU A 132 -14.54 16.20 8.05
N LEU A 133 -15.70 16.34 8.69
CA LEU A 133 -16.99 16.07 8.06
C LEU A 133 -17.33 17.22 7.10
N ILE A 134 -17.28 16.97 5.80
CA ILE A 134 -17.70 17.96 4.78
C ILE A 134 -19.22 18.18 4.88
N SER A 135 -19.99 17.10 4.89
CA SER A 135 -21.44 17.13 5.06
C SER A 135 -21.96 15.76 5.46
N ASP A 136 -22.95 15.72 6.32
CA ASP A 136 -23.74 14.51 6.63
C ASP A 136 -24.79 14.20 5.57
N LYS A 137 -25.15 15.21 4.74
CA LYS A 137 -26.20 15.15 3.70
C LYS A 137 -25.75 15.89 2.42
N PHE A 138 -24.56 15.60 1.93
CA PHE A 138 -24.09 16.18 0.66
C PHE A 138 -25.01 15.75 -0.48
N GLU A 139 -25.55 16.70 -1.24
CA GLU A 139 -26.50 16.42 -2.29
C GLU A 139 -25.88 15.68 -3.48
N ILE A 140 -26.59 14.68 -3.98
CA ILE A 140 -26.30 13.93 -5.20
C ILE A 140 -27.44 14.17 -6.21
N PRO A 141 -27.41 15.29 -6.96
CA PRO A 141 -28.49 15.64 -7.87
C PRO A 141 -28.77 14.55 -8.92
N GLN A 142 -27.71 13.86 -9.38
CA GLN A 142 -27.80 12.81 -10.40
C GLN A 142 -28.61 11.59 -9.94
N LEU A 143 -28.69 11.37 -8.63
CA LEU A 143 -29.43 10.24 -8.03
C LEU A 143 -30.66 10.70 -7.23
N ASN A 144 -30.84 12.01 -7.03
CA ASN A 144 -31.84 12.58 -6.13
C ASN A 144 -31.73 12.00 -4.71
N LYS A 145 -30.50 11.99 -4.17
CA LYS A 145 -30.12 11.44 -2.87
C LYS A 145 -29.14 12.35 -2.17
N THR A 146 -28.79 12.00 -0.94
CA THR A 146 -27.70 12.64 -0.18
C THR A 146 -26.67 11.60 0.25
N ARG A 147 -25.48 12.08 0.63
CA ARG A 147 -24.38 11.23 1.07
C ARG A 147 -23.56 11.92 2.15
N LYS A 148 -23.09 11.16 3.13
CA LYS A 148 -22.10 11.65 4.06
C LYS A 148 -20.71 11.59 3.42
N ILE A 149 -19.97 12.71 3.51
CA ILE A 149 -18.66 12.87 2.87
C ILE A 149 -17.70 13.49 3.88
N TRP A 150 -16.49 12.91 3.91
CA TRP A 150 -15.41 13.31 4.78
C TRP A 150 -14.20 13.78 3.98
N ALA A 151 -13.38 14.63 4.59
CA ALA A 151 -12.02 14.93 4.15
C ALA A 151 -11.02 14.55 5.23
N LEU A 152 -9.94 13.86 4.84
CA LEU A 152 -8.76 13.71 5.66
C LEU A 152 -7.69 14.63 5.07
N LEU A 153 -7.32 15.65 5.83
CA LEU A 153 -6.35 16.67 5.44
C LEU A 153 -4.99 16.38 6.10
N PRO A 154 -3.85 16.72 5.47
CA PRO A 154 -2.54 16.60 6.10
C PRO A 154 -2.53 17.21 7.51
N HIS A 155 -1.77 16.60 8.44
CA HIS A 155 -1.71 17.02 9.86
C HIS A 155 -1.36 18.51 10.05
N ASP A 156 -0.62 19.09 9.13
CA ASP A 156 -0.16 20.48 9.13
C ASP A 156 -0.89 21.33 8.09
N TYR A 157 -2.05 20.91 7.62
CA TYR A 157 -2.80 21.61 6.59
C TYR A 157 -3.00 23.10 6.90
N ASP A 158 -3.46 23.47 8.10
CA ASP A 158 -3.70 24.87 8.48
C ASP A 158 -2.41 25.70 8.65
N LYS A 159 -1.26 25.06 8.74
CA LYS A 159 0.05 25.70 8.89
C LYS A 159 0.82 25.82 7.57
N SER A 160 0.28 25.26 6.50
CA SER A 160 0.89 25.22 5.18
C SER A 160 0.05 25.96 4.16
N SER A 161 0.70 26.55 3.16
CA SER A 161 0.06 27.11 1.96
C SER A 161 0.12 26.16 0.76
N GLU A 162 0.62 24.93 0.94
CA GLU A 162 0.78 23.94 -0.12
C GLU A 162 -0.57 23.49 -0.68
N SER A 163 -0.58 23.12 -1.96
CA SER A 163 -1.65 22.40 -2.61
C SER A 163 -1.28 20.90 -2.73
N TYR A 164 -2.25 20.03 -2.54
CA TYR A 164 -2.05 18.60 -2.39
C TYR A 164 -2.73 17.79 -3.50
N PRO A 165 -2.16 16.64 -3.92
CA PRO A 165 -2.93 15.68 -4.70
C PRO A 165 -4.15 15.20 -3.92
N VAL A 166 -5.15 14.68 -4.64
CA VAL A 166 -6.41 14.25 -4.05
C VAL A 166 -6.72 12.81 -4.43
N MET A 167 -7.13 12.01 -3.43
CA MET A 167 -7.62 10.65 -3.61
C MET A 167 -9.09 10.56 -3.17
N TYR A 168 -9.98 10.23 -4.10
CA TYR A 168 -11.39 9.96 -3.82
C TYR A 168 -11.57 8.48 -3.50
N LEU A 169 -12.00 8.15 -2.28
CA LEU A 169 -12.15 6.76 -1.81
C LEU A 169 -13.61 6.42 -1.52
N GLN A 170 -14.00 5.26 -2.01
CA GLN A 170 -15.31 4.68 -1.75
C GLN A 170 -15.38 4.02 -0.37
N ASP A 171 -16.60 3.83 0.15
CA ASP A 171 -16.89 3.06 1.36
C ASP A 171 -16.26 3.65 2.65
N ALA A 172 -16.43 4.98 2.84
CA ALA A 172 -15.85 5.72 3.98
C ALA A 172 -16.09 5.09 5.36
N GLN A 173 -17.18 4.33 5.52
CA GLN A 173 -17.52 3.61 6.74
C GLN A 173 -16.40 2.68 7.20
N ASN A 174 -15.60 2.13 6.27
CA ASN A 174 -14.55 1.14 6.52
C ASN A 174 -13.13 1.74 6.43
N LEU A 175 -12.98 3.05 6.23
CA LEU A 175 -11.66 3.63 5.96
C LEU A 175 -10.90 4.07 7.21
N PHE A 176 -11.58 4.63 8.22
CA PHE A 176 -10.96 5.20 9.44
C PHE A 176 -11.85 5.12 10.70
N ASN A 177 -12.98 4.43 10.63
CA ASN A 177 -13.89 4.25 11.78
C ASN A 177 -13.53 2.98 12.55
N GLU A 178 -13.11 3.11 13.81
CA GLU A 178 -12.74 1.98 14.67
C GLU A 178 -13.90 0.99 14.91
N ASN A 179 -15.15 1.44 14.81
CA ASN A 179 -16.35 0.61 14.97
C ASN A 179 -16.95 0.14 13.62
N ALA A 180 -16.15 0.13 12.54
CA ALA A 180 -16.61 -0.31 11.25
C ALA A 180 -17.03 -1.78 11.25
N LYS A 181 -18.23 -2.07 10.70
CA LYS A 181 -18.86 -3.41 10.73
C LYS A 181 -18.02 -4.51 10.10
N TYR A 182 -17.25 -4.19 9.07
CA TYR A 182 -16.48 -5.16 8.29
C TYR A 182 -14.98 -5.05 8.50
N GLY A 183 -14.53 -4.15 9.38
CA GLY A 183 -13.13 -3.84 9.63
C GLY A 183 -12.77 -2.43 9.15
N ASN A 184 -11.51 -2.07 9.32
CA ASN A 184 -11.02 -0.73 9.12
C ASN A 184 -9.70 -0.74 8.33
N TRP A 185 -9.58 0.13 7.32
CA TRP A 185 -8.33 0.32 6.59
C TRP A 185 -7.31 1.15 7.38
N GLU A 186 -7.75 1.83 8.45
CA GLU A 186 -6.89 2.70 9.26
C GLU A 186 -6.13 3.73 8.41
N ILE A 187 -6.77 4.29 7.37
CA ILE A 187 -6.08 5.20 6.45
C ILE A 187 -5.56 6.45 7.13
N ASP A 188 -6.20 6.91 8.20
CA ASP A 188 -5.73 8.00 9.05
C ASP A 188 -4.37 7.68 9.67
N LYS A 189 -4.19 6.48 10.19
CA LYS A 189 -2.92 5.99 10.76
C LYS A 189 -1.86 5.78 9.67
N LYS A 190 -2.26 5.25 8.51
CA LYS A 190 -1.35 5.08 7.36
C LYS A 190 -0.87 6.43 6.82
N LEU A 191 -1.76 7.42 6.72
CA LEU A 191 -1.40 8.80 6.34
C LEU A 191 -0.46 9.47 7.35
N ALA A 192 -0.61 9.18 8.65
CA ALA A 192 0.31 9.65 9.69
C ALA A 192 1.72 9.07 9.47
N VAL A 193 1.84 7.76 9.20
CA VAL A 193 3.12 7.12 8.85
C VAL A 193 3.73 7.80 7.62
N MET A 194 2.96 7.96 6.55
CA MET A 194 3.46 8.56 5.31
C MET A 194 3.97 9.99 5.52
N SER A 195 3.26 10.77 6.35
CA SER A 195 3.67 12.15 6.71
C SER A 195 4.94 12.17 7.56
N GLU A 196 5.01 11.37 8.63
CA GLU A 196 6.17 11.33 9.53
C GLU A 196 7.43 10.94 8.78
N TYR A 197 7.33 9.97 7.90
CA TYR A 197 8.48 9.44 7.15
C TYR A 197 8.71 10.15 5.80
N LYS A 198 8.01 11.25 5.55
CA LYS A 198 8.18 12.09 4.35
C LYS A 198 7.99 11.35 3.03
N ILE A 199 7.16 10.31 3.03
CA ILE A 199 6.76 9.60 1.81
C ILE A 199 5.93 10.53 0.94
N GLY A 200 4.96 11.24 1.55
CA GLY A 200 4.15 12.23 0.87
C GLY A 200 2.93 12.65 1.69
N LYS A 201 2.30 13.75 1.26
CA LYS A 201 1.07 14.29 1.83
C LYS A 201 -0.01 14.37 0.76
N ILE A 202 -1.23 13.95 1.09
CA ILE A 202 -2.36 13.88 0.19
C ILE A 202 -3.66 14.24 0.92
N ILE A 203 -4.62 14.83 0.22
CA ILE A 203 -5.99 14.96 0.70
C ILE A 203 -6.73 13.67 0.30
N VAL A 204 -7.45 13.07 1.25
CA VAL A 204 -8.36 11.97 0.96
C VAL A 204 -9.80 12.45 1.14
N ILE A 205 -10.60 12.30 0.09
CA ILE A 205 -12.05 12.51 0.14
C ILE A 205 -12.71 11.14 0.25
N ALA A 206 -13.31 10.88 1.40
CA ALA A 206 -13.92 9.60 1.71
C ALA A 206 -15.45 9.70 1.60
N ILE A 207 -16.03 8.87 0.74
CA ILE A 207 -17.45 8.87 0.38
C ILE A 207 -18.12 7.65 0.99
N GLU A 208 -19.11 7.83 1.86
CA GLU A 208 -19.87 6.71 2.41
C GLU A 208 -20.68 6.01 1.31
N HIS A 209 -20.87 4.71 1.42
CA HIS A 209 -21.77 3.96 0.52
C HIS A 209 -23.24 4.08 0.92
N ALA A 210 -24.12 3.69 0.00
CA ALA A 210 -25.57 3.80 0.14
C ALA A 210 -26.20 2.62 0.89
N GLU A 211 -25.48 1.99 1.82
CA GLU A 211 -25.96 0.82 2.56
C GLU A 211 -26.59 -0.23 1.61
N GLN A 212 -27.90 -0.47 1.69
CA GLN A 212 -28.61 -1.44 0.87
C GLN A 212 -28.56 -1.13 -0.64
N ASP A 213 -28.43 0.13 -1.01
CA ASP A 213 -28.33 0.56 -2.42
C ASP A 213 -26.88 0.55 -2.95
N ARG A 214 -25.87 0.22 -2.13
CA ARG A 214 -24.45 0.23 -2.53
C ARG A 214 -24.19 -0.52 -3.83
N ILE A 215 -24.68 -1.74 -3.93
CA ILE A 215 -24.49 -2.58 -5.14
C ILE A 215 -25.09 -1.91 -6.37
N LYS A 216 -26.28 -1.34 -6.24
CA LYS A 216 -26.98 -0.66 -7.34
C LYS A 216 -26.26 0.61 -7.78
N GLU A 217 -25.74 1.40 -6.83
CA GLU A 217 -25.02 2.63 -7.12
C GLU A 217 -23.62 2.39 -7.68
N TYR A 218 -22.96 1.28 -7.33
CA TYR A 218 -21.63 0.95 -7.85
C TYR A 218 -21.66 0.09 -9.12
N ASN A 219 -22.83 -0.48 -9.47
CA ASN A 219 -23.01 -1.26 -10.68
C ASN A 219 -23.21 -0.34 -11.92
N VAL A 220 -22.28 -0.43 -12.87
CA VAL A 220 -22.26 0.42 -14.07
C VAL A 220 -22.94 -0.28 -15.25
N GLY A 221 -24.17 0.13 -15.54
CA GLY A 221 -24.94 -0.40 -16.66
C GLY A 221 -25.86 -1.57 -16.31
N LYS A 222 -26.07 -2.48 -17.27
CA LYS A 222 -26.83 -3.72 -17.11
C LYS A 222 -25.84 -4.87 -16.99
N THR A 223 -25.75 -5.45 -15.82
CA THR A 223 -24.85 -6.57 -15.50
C THR A 223 -25.64 -7.76 -14.98
N ILE A 224 -24.97 -8.84 -14.58
CA ILE A 224 -25.60 -9.99 -13.90
C ILE A 224 -26.33 -9.61 -12.59
N LEU A 225 -25.96 -8.46 -11.98
CA LEU A 225 -26.61 -7.89 -10.78
C LEU A 225 -27.81 -7.00 -11.12
N GLY A 226 -28.27 -6.99 -12.38
CA GLY A 226 -29.37 -6.16 -12.85
C GLY A 226 -28.93 -4.79 -13.37
N LYS A 227 -29.92 -3.84 -13.45
CA LYS A 227 -29.67 -2.47 -13.93
C LYS A 227 -29.10 -1.61 -12.79
N GLY A 228 -27.85 -1.13 -12.97
CA GLY A 228 -27.17 -0.25 -12.02
C GLY A 228 -27.38 1.24 -12.27
N GLN A 229 -26.94 2.04 -11.32
CA GLN A 229 -26.93 3.50 -11.35
C GLN A 229 -25.51 4.08 -11.37
N GLY A 230 -24.49 3.26 -11.56
CA GLY A 230 -23.07 3.63 -11.46
C GLY A 230 -22.67 4.79 -12.36
N LYS A 231 -23.22 4.88 -13.60
CA LYS A 231 -22.96 6.04 -14.46
C LYS A 231 -23.42 7.36 -13.83
N LYS A 232 -24.58 7.37 -13.15
CA LYS A 232 -25.08 8.55 -12.45
C LYS A 232 -24.22 8.88 -11.22
N TYR A 233 -23.78 7.85 -10.49
CA TYR A 233 -22.90 8.01 -9.35
C TYR A 233 -21.52 8.56 -9.77
N ILE A 234 -20.94 8.03 -10.83
CA ILE A 234 -19.67 8.53 -11.39
C ILE A 234 -19.82 9.99 -11.85
N LYS A 235 -20.93 10.32 -12.51
CA LYS A 235 -21.23 11.71 -12.89
C LYS A 235 -21.29 12.64 -11.68
N PHE A 236 -21.88 12.19 -10.57
CA PHE A 236 -21.86 12.94 -9.30
C PHE A 236 -20.42 13.18 -8.81
N LEU A 237 -19.60 12.12 -8.73
CA LEU A 237 -18.22 12.24 -8.27
C LEU A 237 -17.42 13.26 -9.09
N THR A 238 -17.62 13.26 -10.40
CA THR A 238 -16.83 14.05 -11.34
C THR A 238 -17.36 15.47 -11.53
N GLU A 239 -18.68 15.64 -11.70
CA GLU A 239 -19.27 16.92 -12.09
C GLU A 239 -19.85 17.71 -10.90
N THR A 240 -20.00 17.09 -9.74
CA THR A 240 -20.55 17.76 -8.54
C THR A 240 -19.54 17.77 -7.40
N LEU A 241 -19.05 16.60 -6.97
CA LEU A 241 -18.19 16.51 -5.81
C LEU A 241 -16.78 17.08 -6.06
N LYS A 242 -16.14 16.69 -7.18
CA LYS A 242 -14.79 17.19 -7.48
C LYS A 242 -14.72 18.71 -7.61
N PRO A 243 -15.61 19.41 -8.35
CA PRO A 243 -15.60 20.89 -8.39
C PRO A 243 -15.82 21.53 -7.02
N TYR A 244 -16.65 20.95 -6.16
CA TYR A 244 -16.83 21.40 -4.79
C TYR A 244 -15.52 21.28 -4.00
N VAL A 245 -14.85 20.12 -4.06
CA VAL A 245 -13.58 19.87 -3.37
C VAL A 245 -12.50 20.85 -3.85
N ASP A 246 -12.37 21.05 -5.15
CA ASP A 246 -11.38 21.93 -5.75
C ASP A 246 -11.61 23.42 -5.44
N SER A 247 -12.83 23.77 -5.05
CA SER A 247 -13.19 25.16 -4.68
C SER A 247 -13.01 25.41 -3.18
N ASN A 248 -13.06 24.37 -2.35
CA ASN A 248 -13.07 24.51 -0.89
C ASN A 248 -11.76 24.04 -0.22
N PHE A 249 -10.91 23.32 -0.94
CA PHE A 249 -9.63 22.81 -0.42
C PHE A 249 -8.47 23.17 -1.35
N ARG A 250 -7.27 23.22 -0.80
CA ARG A 250 -6.04 23.48 -1.58
C ARG A 250 -5.60 22.20 -2.32
N THR A 251 -6.28 21.93 -3.41
CA THR A 251 -6.01 20.79 -4.28
C THR A 251 -5.11 21.16 -5.45
N LYS A 252 -4.30 20.20 -5.91
CA LYS A 252 -3.76 20.19 -7.26
C LYS A 252 -4.84 19.62 -8.16
N LYS A 253 -5.41 20.47 -9.03
CA LYS A 253 -6.69 20.17 -9.75
C LYS A 253 -6.51 19.28 -10.96
N GLU A 254 -5.28 19.20 -11.49
CA GLU A 254 -4.94 18.48 -12.70
C GLU A 254 -5.11 16.99 -12.51
N ARG A 255 -5.41 16.29 -13.62
CA ARG A 255 -5.70 14.86 -13.60
C ARG A 255 -4.54 14.01 -13.03
N GLU A 256 -3.31 14.44 -13.27
CA GLU A 256 -2.10 13.74 -12.77
C GLU A 256 -1.99 13.72 -11.24
N PHE A 257 -2.71 14.61 -10.57
CA PHE A 257 -2.83 14.71 -9.11
C PHE A 257 -4.20 14.28 -8.59
N THR A 258 -5.09 13.79 -9.47
CA THR A 258 -6.44 13.35 -9.11
C THR A 258 -6.54 11.84 -9.21
N GLY A 259 -6.85 11.20 -8.09
CA GLY A 259 -7.02 9.75 -8.00
C GLY A 259 -8.40 9.34 -7.51
N ILE A 260 -8.81 8.14 -7.89
CA ILE A 260 -10.03 7.50 -7.42
C ILE A 260 -9.75 6.04 -7.11
N GLY A 261 -10.39 5.48 -6.07
CA GLY A 261 -10.15 4.11 -5.69
C GLY A 261 -11.13 3.54 -4.69
N GLY A 262 -10.90 2.29 -4.37
CA GLY A 262 -11.68 1.51 -3.41
C GLY A 262 -11.41 0.03 -3.55
N SER A 263 -12.20 -0.79 -2.85
CA SER A 263 -12.13 -2.25 -2.92
C SER A 263 -13.41 -2.87 -3.44
N SER A 264 -13.30 -4.09 -3.96
CA SER A 264 -14.47 -4.89 -4.36
C SER A 264 -15.34 -4.16 -5.42
N MET A 265 -16.60 -3.90 -5.14
CA MET A 265 -17.50 -3.08 -5.99
C MET A 265 -17.04 -1.61 -6.04
N GLY A 266 -16.43 -1.07 -4.97
CA GLY A 266 -15.82 0.26 -4.94
C GLY A 266 -14.65 0.37 -5.92
N ALA A 267 -13.84 -0.69 -6.04
CA ALA A 267 -12.81 -0.79 -7.06
C ALA A 267 -13.41 -0.84 -8.49
N LEU A 268 -14.50 -1.60 -8.68
CA LEU A 268 -15.17 -1.69 -9.98
C LEU A 268 -15.68 -0.33 -10.46
N VAL A 269 -16.41 0.42 -9.62
CA VAL A 269 -16.88 1.76 -9.98
C VAL A 269 -15.74 2.74 -10.23
N SER A 270 -14.61 2.58 -9.54
CA SER A 270 -13.40 3.39 -9.74
C SER A 270 -12.73 3.08 -11.09
N ILE A 271 -12.71 1.83 -11.54
CA ILE A 271 -12.28 1.48 -12.91
C ILE A 271 -13.13 2.24 -13.93
N PHE A 272 -14.45 2.15 -13.81
CA PHE A 272 -15.34 2.84 -14.74
C PHE A 272 -15.23 4.37 -14.67
N SER A 273 -14.92 4.94 -13.50
CA SER A 273 -14.65 6.37 -13.38
C SER A 273 -13.46 6.79 -14.24
N GLY A 274 -12.36 6.05 -14.16
CA GLY A 274 -11.18 6.31 -14.99
C GLY A 274 -11.42 6.09 -16.49
N LEU A 275 -12.31 5.16 -16.86
CA LEU A 275 -12.64 4.89 -18.28
C LEU A 275 -13.62 5.91 -18.86
N LEU A 276 -14.58 6.41 -18.06
CA LEU A 276 -15.59 7.35 -18.52
C LEU A 276 -15.13 8.81 -18.45
N TYR A 277 -14.19 9.12 -17.57
CA TYR A 277 -13.63 10.47 -17.38
C TYR A 277 -12.09 10.41 -17.32
N PRO A 278 -11.44 9.92 -18.39
CA PRO A 278 -9.98 9.78 -18.42
C PRO A 278 -9.25 11.12 -18.33
N GLU A 279 -9.89 12.22 -18.68
CA GLU A 279 -9.38 13.59 -18.56
C GLU A 279 -9.40 14.11 -17.11
N VAL A 280 -10.07 13.41 -16.19
CA VAL A 280 -10.20 13.80 -14.78
C VAL A 280 -9.35 12.93 -13.85
N TYR A 281 -9.42 11.61 -14.02
CA TYR A 281 -8.77 10.66 -13.12
C TYR A 281 -7.50 10.08 -13.75
N GLY A 282 -6.33 10.54 -13.32
CA GLY A 282 -5.04 10.04 -13.77
C GLY A 282 -4.48 8.89 -12.91
N LYS A 283 -5.03 8.67 -11.71
CA LYS A 283 -4.55 7.69 -10.74
C LYS A 283 -5.68 6.79 -10.27
N LEU A 284 -5.58 5.48 -10.49
CA LEU A 284 -6.59 4.51 -10.11
C LEU A 284 -6.02 3.54 -9.07
N MET A 285 -6.63 3.47 -7.88
CA MET A 285 -6.31 2.51 -6.83
C MET A 285 -7.40 1.44 -6.77
N ILE A 286 -7.07 0.25 -7.23
CA ILE A 286 -8.04 -0.81 -7.53
C ILE A 286 -7.69 -2.04 -6.70
N PHE A 287 -8.40 -2.25 -5.59
CA PHE A 287 -8.17 -3.37 -4.68
C PHE A 287 -9.24 -4.45 -4.83
N SER A 288 -8.82 -5.68 -5.12
CA SER A 288 -9.69 -6.86 -5.16
C SER A 288 -11.00 -6.63 -5.95
N PRO A 289 -10.93 -6.11 -7.20
CA PRO A 289 -12.10 -5.63 -7.91
C PRO A 289 -13.10 -6.74 -8.24
N SER A 290 -14.40 -6.44 -8.12
CA SER A 290 -15.50 -7.36 -8.46
C SER A 290 -15.65 -7.55 -9.98
N LEU A 291 -14.59 -7.98 -10.67
CA LEU A 291 -14.56 -8.15 -12.15
C LEU A 291 -15.53 -9.23 -12.64
N TRP A 292 -15.89 -10.18 -11.79
CA TRP A 292 -16.90 -11.20 -12.10
C TRP A 292 -18.28 -10.61 -12.45
N VAL A 293 -18.57 -9.38 -12.03
CA VAL A 293 -19.81 -8.65 -12.38
C VAL A 293 -19.82 -8.26 -13.85
N VAL A 294 -18.64 -8.02 -14.43
CA VAL A 294 -18.43 -7.57 -15.82
C VAL A 294 -17.35 -8.39 -16.51
N PRO A 295 -17.53 -9.71 -16.69
CA PRO A 295 -16.48 -10.61 -17.14
C PRO A 295 -15.93 -10.28 -18.54
N THR A 296 -16.65 -9.48 -19.31
CA THR A 296 -16.28 -9.05 -20.67
C THR A 296 -15.81 -7.60 -20.73
N LEU A 297 -15.41 -7.03 -19.56
CA LEU A 297 -14.89 -5.66 -19.55
C LEU A 297 -13.68 -5.55 -20.48
N LYS A 298 -13.86 -4.82 -21.57
CA LYS A 298 -12.82 -4.46 -22.54
C LYS A 298 -12.78 -2.95 -22.68
N MET A 299 -11.63 -2.43 -23.03
CA MET A 299 -11.54 -1.06 -23.51
C MET A 299 -12.07 -1.02 -24.95
N ASP A 300 -12.92 -0.06 -25.26
CA ASP A 300 -13.28 0.23 -26.63
C ASP A 300 -12.04 0.69 -27.41
N SER A 301 -11.91 0.27 -28.67
CA SER A 301 -10.78 0.64 -29.54
C SER A 301 -10.60 2.16 -29.69
N ASP A 302 -11.69 2.89 -29.49
CA ASP A 302 -11.74 4.35 -29.62
C ASP A 302 -11.43 5.09 -28.31
N SER A 303 -11.19 4.36 -27.22
CA SER A 303 -10.87 4.96 -25.91
C SER A 303 -9.46 5.56 -25.93
N THR A 304 -9.38 6.88 -25.89
CA THR A 304 -8.10 7.58 -25.73
C THR A 304 -7.71 7.61 -24.25
N VAL A 305 -6.68 6.86 -23.88
CA VAL A 305 -6.10 6.91 -22.53
C VAL A 305 -4.93 7.88 -22.55
N PRO A 306 -4.94 8.92 -21.69
CA PRO A 306 -3.81 9.83 -21.59
C PRO A 306 -2.52 9.15 -21.09
N ASN A 307 -1.37 9.66 -21.55
CA ASN A 307 -0.05 9.04 -21.38
C ASN A 307 0.46 8.88 -19.94
N ASP A 308 -0.14 9.56 -18.98
CA ASP A 308 0.28 9.61 -17.57
C ASP A 308 -0.65 8.82 -16.63
N THR A 309 -1.53 7.98 -17.19
CA THR A 309 -2.44 7.15 -16.39
C THR A 309 -1.67 6.09 -15.61
N LYS A 310 -1.83 6.06 -14.30
CA LYS A 310 -1.31 5.02 -13.42
C LYS A 310 -2.43 4.23 -12.77
N ILE A 311 -2.33 2.91 -12.81
CA ILE A 311 -3.29 1.99 -12.17
C ILE A 311 -2.52 1.09 -11.20
N TYR A 312 -2.87 1.14 -9.94
CA TYR A 312 -2.40 0.20 -8.93
C TYR A 312 -3.45 -0.87 -8.70
N LEU A 313 -3.15 -2.11 -9.08
CA LEU A 313 -4.00 -3.28 -8.89
C LEU A 313 -3.50 -4.11 -7.71
N TYR A 314 -4.39 -4.50 -6.81
CA TYR A 314 -4.11 -5.47 -5.77
C TYR A 314 -5.08 -6.65 -5.83
N ALA A 315 -4.58 -7.85 -5.53
CA ALA A 315 -5.39 -9.06 -5.35
C ALA A 315 -4.76 -10.00 -4.32
N GLY A 316 -5.59 -10.60 -3.49
CA GLY A 316 -5.21 -11.67 -2.56
C GLY A 316 -5.42 -13.06 -3.16
N GLY A 317 -4.52 -13.99 -2.86
CA GLY A 317 -4.59 -15.39 -3.31
C GLY A 317 -5.69 -16.18 -2.61
N ASP A 318 -5.93 -15.87 -1.35
CA ASP A 318 -6.95 -16.54 -0.52
C ASP A 318 -8.33 -15.86 -0.57
N GLU A 319 -8.57 -14.95 -1.53
CA GLU A 319 -9.88 -14.30 -1.71
C GLU A 319 -10.90 -15.20 -2.41
N SER A 320 -10.48 -15.82 -3.49
CA SER A 320 -11.25 -16.77 -4.28
C SER A 320 -10.35 -17.50 -5.28
N ALA A 321 -10.82 -18.64 -5.78
CA ALA A 321 -10.10 -19.42 -6.79
C ALA A 321 -9.78 -18.66 -8.09
N THR A 322 -10.51 -17.58 -8.39
CA THR A 322 -10.43 -16.87 -9.68
C THR A 322 -9.94 -15.41 -9.57
N MET A 323 -9.74 -14.88 -8.38
CA MET A 323 -9.39 -13.46 -8.19
C MET A 323 -8.10 -13.09 -8.93
N ILE A 324 -7.02 -13.85 -8.72
CA ILE A 324 -5.72 -13.58 -9.37
C ILE A 324 -5.83 -13.70 -10.90
N GLU A 325 -6.56 -14.69 -11.40
CA GLU A 325 -6.78 -14.86 -12.83
C GLU A 325 -7.54 -13.67 -13.44
N HIS A 326 -8.62 -13.22 -12.79
CA HIS A 326 -9.41 -12.08 -13.23
C HIS A 326 -8.58 -10.79 -13.30
N VAL A 327 -7.75 -10.48 -12.29
CA VAL A 327 -6.94 -9.26 -12.32
C VAL A 327 -5.80 -9.34 -13.34
N ARG A 328 -5.22 -10.53 -13.55
CA ARG A 328 -4.23 -10.73 -14.62
C ARG A 328 -4.84 -10.57 -16.01
N LEU A 329 -6.03 -11.13 -16.23
CA LEU A 329 -6.78 -10.98 -17.46
C LEU A 329 -7.17 -9.52 -17.70
N PHE A 330 -7.65 -8.83 -16.66
CA PHE A 330 -7.95 -7.40 -16.72
C PHE A 330 -6.71 -6.59 -17.11
N LYS A 331 -5.56 -6.79 -16.43
CA LYS A 331 -4.30 -6.14 -16.79
C LYS A 331 -3.92 -6.40 -18.25
N LYS A 332 -4.00 -7.67 -18.70
CA LYS A 332 -3.72 -8.05 -20.09
C LYS A 332 -4.62 -7.31 -21.08
N ASN A 333 -5.92 -7.25 -20.81
CA ASN A 333 -6.90 -6.58 -21.66
C ASN A 333 -6.68 -5.07 -21.74
N MET A 334 -6.30 -4.44 -20.61
CA MET A 334 -5.99 -3.01 -20.55
C MET A 334 -4.74 -2.64 -21.38
N ILE A 335 -3.75 -3.54 -21.46
CA ILE A 335 -2.48 -3.30 -22.20
C ILE A 335 -2.59 -3.75 -23.66
N ALA A 336 -3.53 -4.62 -24.02
CA ALA A 336 -3.61 -5.28 -25.34
C ALA A 336 -3.97 -4.35 -26.51
N THR A 337 -4.45 -3.13 -26.25
CA THR A 337 -4.70 -2.13 -27.28
C THR A 337 -3.38 -1.42 -27.63
N GLU A 338 -2.98 -1.43 -28.90
CA GLU A 338 -1.73 -0.79 -29.38
C GLU A 338 -1.64 0.69 -29.00
N PHE A 339 -2.77 1.37 -28.87
CA PHE A 339 -2.86 2.78 -28.46
C PHE A 339 -2.55 3.04 -26.96
N VAL A 340 -2.49 1.99 -26.14
CA VAL A 340 -2.37 2.09 -24.67
C VAL A 340 -0.98 1.66 -24.17
N LYS A 341 -0.25 0.88 -24.96
CA LYS A 341 0.95 0.15 -24.51
C LYS A 341 2.04 1.02 -23.88
N ASP A 342 2.20 2.25 -24.35
CA ASP A 342 3.23 3.19 -23.85
C ASP A 342 2.65 4.34 -23.03
N LYS A 343 1.32 4.34 -22.78
CA LYS A 343 0.59 5.45 -22.21
C LYS A 343 0.07 5.20 -20.79
N MET A 344 0.04 3.94 -20.36
CA MET A 344 -0.53 3.53 -19.08
C MET A 344 0.47 2.69 -18.30
N LYS A 345 0.73 3.07 -17.05
CA LYS A 345 1.52 2.26 -16.14
C LYS A 345 0.60 1.46 -15.21
N ILE A 346 0.73 0.14 -15.19
CA ILE A 346 -0.06 -0.75 -14.32
C ILE A 346 0.88 -1.52 -13.40
N ASN A 347 0.83 -1.22 -12.11
CA ASN A 347 1.42 -2.05 -11.07
C ASN A 347 0.41 -3.12 -10.64
N LEU A 348 0.83 -4.37 -10.58
CA LEU A 348 0.03 -5.49 -10.06
C LEU A 348 0.72 -6.08 -8.84
N SER A 349 0.15 -5.83 -7.67
CA SER A 349 0.55 -6.40 -6.39
C SER A 349 -0.31 -7.64 -6.09
N ILE A 350 0.33 -8.77 -5.80
CA ILE A 350 -0.36 -10.01 -5.43
C ILE A 350 0.19 -10.47 -4.08
N ASN A 351 -0.69 -10.61 -3.10
CA ASN A 351 -0.39 -11.27 -1.84
C ASN A 351 -1.04 -12.64 -1.85
N MET A 352 -0.24 -13.73 -1.95
CA MET A 352 -0.75 -15.09 -2.05
C MET A 352 -1.58 -15.52 -0.83
N GLN A 353 -1.34 -14.94 0.35
CA GLN A 353 -2.07 -15.20 1.61
C GLN A 353 -3.15 -14.12 1.86
N GLY A 354 -3.27 -13.16 0.95
CA GLY A 354 -4.22 -12.06 1.04
C GLY A 354 -5.66 -12.54 0.95
N LYS A 355 -6.50 -12.02 1.83
CA LYS A 355 -7.94 -12.29 1.88
C LYS A 355 -8.73 -11.06 1.45
N HIS A 356 -9.99 -11.23 1.08
CA HIS A 356 -10.92 -10.15 0.75
C HIS A 356 -11.36 -9.41 2.02
N SER A 357 -10.47 -8.60 2.58
CA SER A 357 -10.73 -7.91 3.84
C SER A 357 -9.95 -6.61 4.00
N GLU A 358 -10.47 -5.77 4.87
CA GLU A 358 -9.97 -4.44 5.19
C GLU A 358 -8.52 -4.46 5.71
N THR A 359 -8.13 -5.49 6.43
CA THR A 359 -6.76 -5.63 6.96
C THR A 359 -5.71 -5.67 5.83
N TYR A 360 -5.97 -6.46 4.79
CA TYR A 360 -5.03 -6.55 3.66
C TYR A 360 -5.04 -5.29 2.79
N TRP A 361 -6.21 -4.65 2.63
CA TRP A 361 -6.31 -3.37 1.92
C TRP A 361 -5.67 -2.23 2.71
N SER A 362 -5.75 -2.28 4.04
CA SER A 362 -5.03 -1.37 4.94
C SER A 362 -3.52 -1.42 4.70
N ASP A 363 -2.94 -2.62 4.67
CA ASP A 363 -1.50 -2.81 4.49
C ASP A 363 -1.01 -2.44 3.08
N GLU A 364 -1.91 -2.51 2.10
CA GLU A 364 -1.61 -2.19 0.72
C GLU A 364 -1.80 -0.70 0.38
N PHE A 365 -2.68 0.00 1.12
CA PHE A 365 -3.03 1.40 0.88
C PHE A 365 -1.80 2.34 0.79
N PRO A 366 -0.86 2.38 1.75
CA PRO A 366 0.27 3.31 1.67
C PRO A 366 1.20 3.00 0.50
N LYS A 367 1.39 1.74 0.13
CA LYS A 367 2.18 1.32 -1.04
C LYS A 367 1.56 1.84 -2.34
N ALA A 368 0.22 1.72 -2.44
CA ALA A 368 -0.52 2.19 -3.59
C ALA A 368 -0.44 3.72 -3.72
N ILE A 369 -0.65 4.46 -2.62
CA ILE A 369 -0.56 5.92 -2.63
C ILE A 369 0.85 6.39 -2.98
N GLU A 370 1.90 5.79 -2.40
CA GLU A 370 3.27 6.12 -2.74
C GLU A 370 3.55 5.92 -4.23
N TRP A 371 3.20 4.75 -4.77
CA TRP A 371 3.45 4.46 -6.18
C TRP A 371 2.65 5.35 -7.14
N LEU A 372 1.39 5.65 -6.81
CA LEU A 372 0.53 6.46 -7.65
C LEU A 372 0.98 7.93 -7.72
N PHE A 373 1.39 8.52 -6.58
CA PHE A 373 1.56 9.97 -6.45
C PHE A 373 3.00 10.43 -6.16
N PHE A 374 3.83 9.61 -5.51
CA PHE A 374 5.11 10.06 -4.95
C PHE A 374 6.34 9.35 -5.51
N ASN A 375 6.18 8.17 -6.11
CA ASN A 375 7.28 7.52 -6.83
C ASN A 375 7.52 8.17 -8.19
N SER A 376 8.46 9.12 -8.21
CA SER A 376 8.95 9.80 -9.42
C SER A 376 10.21 9.15 -10.03
N LYS A 377 10.62 7.97 -9.52
CA LYS A 377 11.83 7.27 -9.98
C LYS A 377 11.48 6.05 -10.84
N GLU A 378 10.79 6.27 -11.96
CA GLU A 378 10.75 5.30 -13.06
C GLU A 378 10.54 6.01 -14.40
#